data_75355d30856038b84458275add48b07c
#
_entry.id   75355d30856038b84458275add48b07c
#
_cell.length_a   1.000
_cell.length_b   1.000
_cell.length_c   1.000
_cell.angle_alpha   90.00
_cell.angle_beta   90.00
_cell.angle_gamma   90.00
#
_symmetry.space_group_name_H-M   'P 1'
#
loop_
_entity.id
_entity.type
_entity.pdbx_description
1 polymer ?
#
loop_
_entity_poly.entity_id
_entity_poly.type
_entity_poly.pdbx_seq_one_letter_code
_entity_poly.pdbx_strand_id
1 'polypeptide(L)'
;MKKALYLMPVLAGIFWGSVGIFVRILTDFGMDNYTVLGSRMAVAVVILFFVILFRDKSLFRIRIRDLGLFLGSGACGLVALNYCYNEAINHLTLSLAAVLLSLSPIFVMIMSAVLFHERITLKKIGCTALAIAGCVLVSGVLQSGGVWNLRGVFLGVCSAFCYGVYSVISKEAMQRGYDTFTILFYSILTAVIILIPLVEWNVFRDFLQVAPVKNSLFMILHALCNSILPYFFYTWSINRIEVGKVSIITAGGEPSAAMMFGLIFFGEWPSLLSFGGMVLTIFALSILCAPEKKALDA
;
A
#
# COMPACT_ATOMS: atom_id res chain seq x y z
N MET A 1 -13.39 -17.65 13.57
CA MET A 1 -13.72 -16.48 12.75
C MET A 1 -12.86 -15.23 13.05
N LYS A 2 -12.60 -14.81 14.30
CA LYS A 2 -11.82 -13.57 14.59
C LYS A 2 -10.37 -13.60 14.06
N LYS A 3 -9.69 -14.73 14.09
CA LYS A 3 -8.30 -14.85 13.58
C LYS A 3 -8.20 -14.69 12.05
N ALA A 4 -9.21 -15.12 11.30
CA ALA A 4 -9.24 -15.00 9.85
C ALA A 4 -9.36 -13.53 9.37
N LEU A 5 -9.93 -12.63 10.19
CA LEU A 5 -10.04 -11.21 9.86
C LEU A 5 -8.67 -10.52 9.77
N TYR A 6 -7.71 -10.93 10.61
CA TYR A 6 -6.35 -10.36 10.60
C TYR A 6 -5.48 -10.91 9.46
N LEU A 7 -5.90 -12.00 8.79
CA LEU A 7 -5.19 -12.53 7.63
C LEU A 7 -5.23 -11.57 6.43
N MET A 8 -6.34 -10.87 6.24
CA MET A 8 -6.52 -9.99 5.08
C MET A 8 -5.52 -8.82 5.05
N PRO A 9 -5.30 -8.05 6.12
CA PRO A 9 -4.28 -7.00 6.11
C PRO A 9 -2.85 -7.56 6.02
N VAL A 10 -2.59 -8.77 6.51
CA VAL A 10 -1.29 -9.44 6.29
C VAL A 10 -1.10 -9.77 4.81
N LEU A 11 -2.13 -10.32 4.14
CA LEU A 11 -2.09 -10.56 2.70
C LEU A 11 -1.87 -9.27 1.91
N ALA A 12 -2.53 -8.17 2.30
CA ALA A 12 -2.30 -6.87 1.67
C ALA A 12 -0.82 -6.46 1.75
N GLY A 13 -0.20 -6.59 2.93
CA GLY A 13 1.23 -6.32 3.12
C GLY A 13 2.12 -7.23 2.27
N ILE A 14 1.82 -8.53 2.20
CA ILE A 14 2.57 -9.48 1.37
C ILE A 14 2.50 -9.08 -0.11
N PHE A 15 1.31 -8.77 -0.61
CA PHE A 15 1.14 -8.35 -2.01
C PHE A 15 1.85 -7.03 -2.31
N TRP A 16 1.78 -6.02 -1.44
CA TRP A 16 2.55 -4.80 -1.63
C TRP A 16 4.06 -5.04 -1.53
N GLY A 17 4.52 -5.95 -0.67
CA GLY A 17 5.93 -6.35 -0.62
C GLY A 17 6.43 -6.98 -1.92
N SER A 18 5.55 -7.54 -2.76
CA SER A 18 5.93 -8.08 -4.08
C SER A 18 6.17 -7.03 -5.16
N VAL A 19 5.84 -5.75 -4.92
CA VAL A 19 5.98 -4.65 -5.90
C VAL A 19 7.37 -4.61 -6.51
N GLY A 20 8.42 -4.79 -5.71
CA GLY A 20 9.81 -4.74 -6.16
C GLY A 20 10.13 -5.72 -7.29
N ILE A 21 9.49 -6.89 -7.34
CA ILE A 21 9.70 -7.89 -8.41
C ILE A 21 9.28 -7.30 -9.76
N PHE A 22 8.08 -6.74 -9.80
CA PHE A 22 7.49 -6.21 -11.04
C PHE A 22 8.18 -4.93 -11.49
N VAL A 23 8.45 -4.02 -10.53
CA VAL A 23 9.09 -2.73 -10.82
C VAL A 23 10.47 -2.93 -11.42
N ARG A 24 11.32 -3.79 -10.84
CA ARG A 24 12.67 -4.07 -11.38
C ARG A 24 12.62 -4.56 -12.82
N ILE A 25 11.77 -5.54 -13.12
CA ILE A 25 11.65 -6.09 -14.48
C ILE A 25 11.21 -5.01 -15.49
N LEU A 26 10.29 -4.15 -15.10
CA LEU A 26 9.77 -3.10 -15.99
C LEU A 26 10.74 -1.93 -16.15
N THR A 27 11.44 -1.53 -15.09
CA THR A 27 12.48 -0.51 -15.16
C THR A 27 13.72 -0.98 -15.92
N ASP A 28 14.11 -2.24 -15.81
CA ASP A 28 15.19 -2.85 -16.62
C ASP A 28 14.84 -2.84 -18.12
N PHE A 29 13.54 -2.90 -18.45
CA PHE A 29 13.06 -2.73 -19.83
C PHE A 29 13.09 -1.26 -20.29
N GLY A 30 13.24 -0.29 -19.38
CA GLY A 30 13.28 1.14 -19.68
C GLY A 30 12.00 1.91 -19.38
N MET A 31 11.04 1.32 -18.64
CA MET A 31 9.86 2.06 -18.17
C MET A 31 10.23 2.95 -16.98
N ASP A 32 9.80 4.20 -17.04
CA ASP A 32 9.86 5.11 -15.90
C ASP A 32 8.78 4.78 -14.83
N ASN A 33 8.92 5.39 -13.66
CA ASN A 33 8.00 5.12 -12.53
C ASN A 33 6.53 5.46 -12.84
N TYR A 34 6.26 6.50 -13.65
CA TYR A 34 4.89 6.87 -14.02
C TYR A 34 4.28 5.88 -15.00
N THR A 35 5.09 5.39 -15.94
CA THR A 35 4.68 4.37 -16.91
C THR A 35 4.39 3.05 -16.21
N VAL A 36 5.25 2.62 -15.27
CA VAL A 36 5.01 1.42 -14.45
C VAL A 36 3.73 1.56 -13.63
N LEU A 37 3.53 2.70 -12.95
CA LEU A 37 2.35 2.94 -12.13
C LEU A 37 1.08 3.07 -12.96
N GLY A 38 1.09 3.92 -13.99
CA GLY A 38 -0.07 4.24 -14.81
C GLY A 38 -0.54 3.06 -15.64
N SER A 39 0.38 2.30 -16.27
CA SER A 39 0.05 1.10 -17.03
C SER A 39 -0.56 0.01 -16.13
N ARG A 40 -0.01 -0.22 -14.95
CA ARG A 40 -0.56 -1.14 -13.95
C ARG A 40 -1.99 -0.77 -13.55
N MET A 41 -2.21 0.52 -13.26
CA MET A 41 -3.54 1.01 -12.86
C MET A 41 -4.54 0.98 -14.03
N ALA A 42 -4.10 1.25 -15.26
CA ALA A 42 -4.94 1.13 -16.45
C ALA A 42 -5.42 -0.32 -16.66
N VAL A 43 -4.53 -1.30 -16.51
CA VAL A 43 -4.92 -2.71 -16.57
C VAL A 43 -5.86 -3.06 -15.41
N ALA A 44 -5.59 -2.56 -14.20
CA ALA A 44 -6.42 -2.83 -13.03
C ALA A 44 -7.84 -2.28 -13.18
N VAL A 45 -8.03 -1.07 -13.72
CA VAL A 45 -9.37 -0.50 -13.91
C VAL A 45 -10.17 -1.30 -14.92
N VAL A 46 -9.53 -1.80 -16.00
CA VAL A 46 -10.18 -2.67 -16.99
C VAL A 46 -10.63 -3.99 -16.34
N ILE A 47 -9.78 -4.63 -15.55
CA ILE A 47 -10.14 -5.87 -14.84
C ILE A 47 -11.30 -5.60 -13.88
N LEU A 48 -11.23 -4.55 -13.07
CA LEU A 48 -12.29 -4.19 -12.12
C LEU A 48 -13.61 -3.86 -12.82
N PHE A 49 -13.56 -3.19 -13.98
CA PHE A 49 -14.74 -2.92 -14.79
C PHE A 49 -15.47 -4.22 -15.16
N PHE A 50 -14.74 -5.21 -15.67
CA PHE A 50 -15.34 -6.50 -16.01
C PHE A 50 -15.81 -7.28 -14.78
N VAL A 51 -15.03 -7.27 -13.69
CA VAL A 51 -15.45 -7.91 -12.44
C VAL A 51 -16.77 -7.33 -11.93
N ILE A 52 -16.94 -6.02 -11.92
CA ILE A 52 -18.19 -5.35 -11.50
C ILE A 52 -19.30 -5.65 -12.50
N LEU A 53 -19.02 -5.58 -13.80
CA LEU A 53 -20.00 -5.81 -14.86
C LEU A 53 -20.66 -7.19 -14.77
N PHE A 54 -19.87 -8.22 -14.45
CA PHE A 54 -20.34 -9.61 -14.34
C PHE A 54 -20.86 -9.96 -12.94
N ARG A 55 -20.41 -9.27 -11.91
CA ARG A 55 -20.85 -9.53 -10.53
C ARG A 55 -22.15 -8.80 -10.19
N ASP A 56 -22.14 -7.48 -10.28
CA ASP A 56 -23.29 -6.63 -9.95
C ASP A 56 -23.09 -5.23 -10.51
N LYS A 57 -23.87 -4.88 -11.53
CA LYS A 57 -23.84 -3.56 -12.17
C LYS A 57 -24.25 -2.41 -11.24
N SER A 58 -24.92 -2.70 -10.13
CA SER A 58 -25.31 -1.67 -9.15
C SER A 58 -24.10 -1.04 -8.47
N LEU A 59 -22.96 -1.74 -8.44
CA LEU A 59 -21.69 -1.27 -7.89
C LEU A 59 -21.07 -0.10 -8.69
N PHE A 60 -21.53 0.16 -9.93
CA PHE A 60 -21.16 1.37 -10.67
C PHE A 60 -21.96 2.62 -10.22
N ARG A 61 -22.97 2.45 -9.36
CA ARG A 61 -23.80 3.59 -8.95
C ARG A 61 -23.14 4.31 -7.78
N ILE A 62 -22.80 5.58 -8.02
CA ILE A 62 -22.33 6.50 -6.98
C ILE A 62 -23.23 7.73 -6.93
N ARG A 63 -23.31 8.35 -5.77
CA ARG A 63 -24.01 9.62 -5.60
C ARG A 63 -23.06 10.75 -5.98
N ILE A 64 -23.52 11.72 -6.75
CA ILE A 64 -22.72 12.89 -7.18
C ILE A 64 -22.12 13.61 -5.97
N ARG A 65 -22.84 13.66 -4.84
CA ARG A 65 -22.37 14.28 -3.59
C ARG A 65 -21.13 13.59 -3.01
N ASP A 66 -20.93 12.32 -3.31
CA ASP A 66 -19.85 11.50 -2.80
C ASP A 66 -18.66 11.38 -3.78
N LEU A 67 -18.79 12.01 -4.97
CA LEU A 67 -17.72 12.00 -5.98
C LEU A 67 -16.39 12.51 -5.42
N GLY A 68 -16.43 13.52 -4.54
CA GLY A 68 -15.25 14.06 -3.86
C GLY A 68 -14.46 13.03 -3.06
N LEU A 69 -15.11 11.99 -2.50
CA LEU A 69 -14.41 10.91 -1.79
C LEU A 69 -13.55 10.09 -2.75
N PHE A 70 -14.09 9.75 -3.92
CA PHE A 70 -13.38 8.93 -4.89
C PHE A 70 -12.27 9.72 -5.59
N LEU A 71 -12.53 11.00 -5.91
CA LEU A 71 -11.50 11.90 -6.43
C LEU A 71 -10.37 12.10 -5.40
N GLY A 72 -10.72 12.32 -4.13
CA GLY A 72 -9.76 12.48 -3.04
C GLY A 72 -8.93 11.22 -2.81
N SER A 73 -9.56 10.04 -2.77
CA SER A 73 -8.84 8.77 -2.58
C SER A 73 -7.93 8.44 -3.78
N GLY A 74 -8.35 8.72 -5.00
CA GLY A 74 -7.54 8.52 -6.20
C GLY A 74 -6.41 9.53 -6.34
N ALA A 75 -6.71 10.83 -6.24
CA ALA A 75 -5.74 11.89 -6.43
C ALA A 75 -4.72 11.96 -5.26
N CYS A 76 -5.21 12.07 -4.01
CA CYS A 76 -4.32 12.15 -2.85
C CYS A 76 -3.82 10.78 -2.43
N GLY A 77 -4.75 9.81 -2.29
CA GLY A 77 -4.45 8.50 -1.75
C GLY A 77 -3.64 7.59 -2.66
N LEU A 78 -3.73 7.73 -3.98
CA LEU A 78 -2.99 6.92 -4.93
C LEU A 78 -1.93 7.73 -5.68
N VAL A 79 -2.30 8.82 -6.36
CA VAL A 79 -1.36 9.55 -7.22
C VAL A 79 -0.37 10.35 -6.39
N ALA A 80 -0.83 11.20 -5.46
CA ALA A 80 0.07 12.03 -4.66
C ALA A 80 0.97 11.18 -3.74
N LEU A 81 0.45 10.07 -3.18
CA LEU A 81 1.26 9.11 -2.43
C LEU A 81 2.45 8.62 -3.26
N ASN A 82 2.17 8.07 -4.45
CA ASN A 82 3.23 7.51 -5.30
C ASN A 82 4.15 8.60 -5.84
N TYR A 83 3.64 9.78 -6.20
CA TYR A 83 4.45 10.92 -6.61
C TYR A 83 5.43 11.33 -5.51
N CYS A 84 4.93 11.57 -4.31
CA CYS A 84 5.77 11.96 -3.17
C CYS A 84 6.80 10.89 -2.81
N TYR A 85 6.43 9.61 -2.88
CA TYR A 85 7.32 8.49 -2.63
C TYR A 85 8.43 8.39 -3.68
N ASN A 86 8.08 8.47 -4.97
CA ASN A 86 9.05 8.41 -6.07
C ASN A 86 10.00 9.61 -6.03
N GLU A 87 9.48 10.82 -5.79
CA GLU A 87 10.33 12.00 -5.61
C GLU A 87 11.22 11.91 -4.36
N ALA A 88 10.73 11.29 -3.27
CA ALA A 88 11.57 11.05 -2.11
C ALA A 88 12.76 10.14 -2.45
N ILE A 89 12.57 9.09 -3.26
CA ILE A 89 13.65 8.19 -3.71
C ILE A 89 14.68 8.93 -4.56
N ASN A 90 14.28 9.94 -5.35
CA ASN A 90 15.22 10.76 -6.13
C ASN A 90 16.17 11.61 -5.26
N HIS A 91 15.81 11.85 -4.01
CA HIS A 91 16.57 12.67 -3.06
C HIS A 91 17.16 11.90 -1.88
N LEU A 92 16.73 10.67 -1.66
CA LEU A 92 17.12 9.81 -0.54
C LEU A 92 17.52 8.42 -1.06
N THR A 93 18.03 7.59 -0.19
CA THR A 93 18.14 6.16 -0.51
C THR A 93 16.73 5.52 -0.52
N LEU A 94 16.53 4.50 -1.35
CA LEU A 94 15.28 3.73 -1.40
C LEU A 94 14.88 3.22 -0.01
N SER A 95 15.85 2.76 0.76
CA SER A 95 15.66 2.27 2.13
C SER A 95 15.11 3.34 3.07
N LEU A 96 15.66 4.56 3.00
CA LEU A 96 15.20 5.66 3.86
C LEU A 96 13.79 6.13 3.45
N ALA A 97 13.50 6.20 2.15
CA ALA A 97 12.16 6.52 1.66
C ALA A 97 11.12 5.47 2.14
N ALA A 98 11.46 4.18 2.11
CA ALA A 98 10.60 3.11 2.62
C ALA A 98 10.35 3.22 4.13
N VAL A 99 11.38 3.57 4.91
CA VAL A 99 11.21 3.85 6.36
C VAL A 99 10.28 5.02 6.60
N LEU A 100 10.39 6.10 5.82
CA LEU A 100 9.50 7.25 5.96
C LEU A 100 8.04 6.89 5.62
N LEU A 101 7.82 6.08 4.59
CA LEU A 101 6.47 5.57 4.27
C LEU A 101 5.94 4.67 5.40
N SER A 102 6.80 3.92 6.09
CA SER A 102 6.41 3.09 7.25
C SER A 102 5.93 3.91 8.47
N LEU A 103 6.03 5.23 8.43
CA LEU A 103 5.38 6.12 9.41
C LEU A 103 3.86 6.27 9.18
N SER A 104 3.33 5.77 8.06
CA SER A 104 1.91 5.89 7.71
C SER A 104 0.94 5.44 8.82
N PRO A 105 1.17 4.39 9.62
CA PRO A 105 0.29 4.03 10.71
C PRO A 105 0.10 5.13 11.76
N ILE A 106 1.09 6.02 11.94
CA ILE A 106 0.98 7.16 12.85
C ILE A 106 -0.10 8.12 12.34
N PHE A 107 -0.02 8.49 11.05
CA PHE A 107 -1.02 9.37 10.43
C PHE A 107 -2.40 8.73 10.41
N VAL A 108 -2.48 7.44 10.06
CA VAL A 108 -3.75 6.70 10.06
C VAL A 108 -4.36 6.67 11.46
N MET A 109 -3.59 6.40 12.52
CA MET A 109 -4.10 6.39 13.90
C MET A 109 -4.61 7.77 14.33
N ILE A 110 -3.88 8.85 14.02
CA ILE A 110 -4.30 10.21 14.36
C ILE A 110 -5.58 10.56 13.60
N MET A 111 -5.61 10.37 12.29
CA MET A 111 -6.79 10.68 11.47
C MET A 111 -8.00 9.85 11.88
N SER A 112 -7.83 8.55 12.13
CA SER A 112 -8.94 7.67 12.54
C SER A 112 -9.45 7.98 13.94
N ALA A 113 -8.58 8.43 14.84
CA ALA A 113 -8.98 8.89 16.16
C ALA A 113 -9.83 10.17 16.07
N VAL A 114 -9.44 11.10 15.21
CA VAL A 114 -10.17 12.38 15.02
C VAL A 114 -11.50 12.16 14.28
N LEU A 115 -11.51 11.38 13.20
CA LEU A 115 -12.68 11.25 12.32
C LEU A 115 -13.65 10.15 12.75
N PHE A 116 -13.14 9.04 13.29
CA PHE A 116 -13.96 7.87 13.65
C PHE A 116 -13.97 7.58 15.15
N HIS A 117 -13.37 8.44 15.96
CA HIS A 117 -13.26 8.29 17.42
C HIS A 117 -12.62 6.96 17.85
N GLU A 118 -11.71 6.41 17.01
CA GLU A 118 -10.95 5.22 17.35
C GLU A 118 -9.99 5.50 18.51
N ARG A 119 -9.99 4.63 19.52
CA ARG A 119 -9.12 4.82 20.70
C ARG A 119 -7.65 4.54 20.34
N ILE A 120 -6.78 5.50 20.66
CA ILE A 120 -5.33 5.30 20.62
C ILE A 120 -4.93 4.66 21.94
N THR A 121 -4.58 3.37 21.91
CA THR A 121 -4.16 2.63 23.11
C THR A 121 -2.64 2.55 23.19
N LEU A 122 -2.10 2.40 24.40
CA LEU A 122 -0.66 2.20 24.61
C LEU A 122 -0.15 0.96 23.83
N LYS A 123 -1.00 -0.08 23.71
CA LYS A 123 -0.72 -1.26 22.90
C LYS A 123 -0.49 -0.89 21.43
N LYS A 124 -1.35 -0.07 20.82
CA LYS A 124 -1.19 0.40 19.44
C LYS A 124 0.09 1.22 19.28
N ILE A 125 0.36 2.16 20.20
CA ILE A 125 1.56 3.00 20.15
C ILE A 125 2.82 2.12 20.25
N GLY A 126 2.88 1.22 21.22
CA GLY A 126 4.03 0.31 21.41
C GLY A 126 4.26 -0.61 20.21
N CYS A 127 3.19 -1.22 19.67
CA CYS A 127 3.29 -2.06 18.47
C CYS A 127 3.72 -1.26 17.23
N THR A 128 3.24 -0.03 17.07
CA THR A 128 3.67 0.86 15.97
C THR A 128 5.14 1.21 16.10
N ALA A 129 5.61 1.59 17.29
CA ALA A 129 7.02 1.90 17.51
C ALA A 129 7.92 0.69 17.23
N LEU A 130 7.53 -0.50 17.70
CA LEU A 130 8.27 -1.75 17.42
C LEU A 130 8.25 -2.11 15.93
N ALA A 131 7.10 -1.95 15.25
CA ALA A 131 7.01 -2.22 13.81
C ALA A 131 7.89 -1.26 12.99
N ILE A 132 7.90 0.03 13.32
CA ILE A 132 8.76 1.02 12.67
C ILE A 132 10.24 0.70 12.95
N ALA A 133 10.61 0.37 14.18
CA ALA A 133 11.97 -0.06 14.51
C ALA A 133 12.39 -1.30 13.69
N GLY A 134 11.50 -2.28 13.57
CA GLY A 134 11.70 -3.45 12.71
C GLY A 134 11.88 -3.07 11.24
N CYS A 135 11.07 -2.15 10.71
CA CYS A 135 11.20 -1.64 9.33
C CYS A 135 12.56 -0.94 9.11
N VAL A 136 13.01 -0.13 10.08
CA VAL A 136 14.35 0.50 10.05
C VAL A 136 15.47 -0.56 9.94
N LEU A 137 15.37 -1.64 10.72
CA LEU A 137 16.35 -2.72 10.68
C LEU A 137 16.28 -3.53 9.37
N VAL A 138 15.07 -3.83 8.88
CA VAL A 138 14.87 -4.57 7.60
C VAL A 138 15.41 -3.77 6.42
N SER A 139 15.19 -2.46 6.40
CA SER A 139 15.56 -1.60 5.27
C SER A 139 17.06 -1.47 5.03
N GLY A 140 17.91 -1.84 6.01
CA GLY A 140 19.36 -1.67 5.92
C GLY A 140 19.84 -0.21 5.96
N VAL A 141 18.98 0.75 6.27
CA VAL A 141 19.31 2.18 6.30
C VAL A 141 20.47 2.49 7.27
N LEU A 142 20.60 1.72 8.34
CA LEU A 142 21.69 1.88 9.30
C LEU A 142 23.06 1.44 8.76
N GLN A 143 23.07 0.64 7.69
CA GLN A 143 24.30 0.11 7.08
C GLN A 143 24.75 0.98 5.88
N SER A 144 23.83 1.66 5.23
CA SER A 144 24.07 2.36 3.96
C SER A 144 24.56 3.81 4.12
N GLY A 145 24.64 4.35 5.33
CA GLY A 145 25.10 5.72 5.56
C GLY A 145 24.29 6.72 4.75
N GLY A 146 23.01 6.85 5.02
CA GLY A 146 22.07 7.55 4.15
C GLY A 146 22.41 9.01 3.87
N VAL A 147 22.26 9.42 2.62
CA VAL A 147 22.26 10.85 2.24
C VAL A 147 20.98 11.47 2.76
N TRP A 148 21.14 12.43 3.68
CA TRP A 148 20.01 13.16 4.26
C TRP A 148 19.73 14.42 3.39
N ASN A 149 18.53 14.48 2.83
CA ASN A 149 18.03 15.65 2.11
C ASN A 149 16.66 16.03 2.68
N LEU A 150 16.56 17.26 3.18
CA LEU A 150 15.34 17.74 3.82
C LEU A 150 14.10 17.68 2.92
N ARG A 151 14.26 17.98 1.62
CA ARG A 151 13.19 17.87 0.63
C ARG A 151 12.73 16.42 0.46
N GLY A 152 13.66 15.48 0.38
CA GLY A 152 13.34 14.06 0.29
C GLY A 152 12.64 13.53 1.56
N VAL A 153 13.10 13.96 2.76
CA VAL A 153 12.44 13.60 4.03
C VAL A 153 11.01 14.15 4.07
N PHE A 154 10.82 15.43 3.71
CA PHE A 154 9.48 16.03 3.65
C PHE A 154 8.55 15.25 2.70
N LEU A 155 9.01 14.92 1.50
CA LEU A 155 8.24 14.16 0.51
C LEU A 155 7.93 12.74 1.01
N GLY A 156 8.88 12.06 1.65
CA GLY A 156 8.64 10.74 2.25
C GLY A 156 7.58 10.79 3.36
N VAL A 157 7.60 11.82 4.20
CA VAL A 157 6.56 12.02 5.22
C VAL A 157 5.21 12.38 4.58
N CYS A 158 5.20 13.20 3.51
CA CYS A 158 3.99 13.48 2.75
C CYS A 158 3.38 12.22 2.14
N SER A 159 4.19 11.28 1.64
CA SER A 159 3.69 10.01 1.13
C SER A 159 2.99 9.19 2.21
N ALA A 160 3.56 9.13 3.41
CA ALA A 160 2.93 8.46 4.56
C ALA A 160 1.61 9.13 4.99
N PHE A 161 1.54 10.47 4.94
CA PHE A 161 0.30 11.21 5.17
C PHE A 161 -0.76 10.88 4.11
N CYS A 162 -0.41 10.87 2.82
CA CYS A 162 -1.31 10.51 1.72
C CYS A 162 -1.85 9.08 1.85
N TYR A 163 -1.06 8.14 2.35
CA TYR A 163 -1.54 6.81 2.71
C TYR A 163 -2.64 6.88 3.78
N GLY A 164 -2.46 7.72 4.80
CA GLY A 164 -3.49 7.99 5.81
C GLY A 164 -4.77 8.54 5.20
N VAL A 165 -4.66 9.48 4.26
CA VAL A 165 -5.80 10.06 3.54
C VAL A 165 -6.59 8.98 2.79
N TYR A 166 -5.92 8.09 2.05
CA TYR A 166 -6.57 6.95 1.41
C TYR A 166 -7.37 6.10 2.40
N SER A 167 -6.75 5.79 3.53
CA SER A 167 -7.33 4.92 4.56
C SER A 167 -8.62 5.49 5.15
N VAL A 168 -8.60 6.76 5.52
CA VAL A 168 -9.77 7.41 6.15
C VAL A 168 -10.88 7.70 5.13
N ILE A 169 -10.53 8.13 3.91
CA ILE A 169 -11.53 8.34 2.85
C ILE A 169 -12.20 7.02 2.47
N SER A 170 -11.44 5.93 2.35
CA SER A 170 -11.99 4.61 2.06
C SER A 170 -12.92 4.13 3.16
N LYS A 171 -12.56 4.34 4.44
CA LYS A 171 -13.41 4.02 5.59
C LYS A 171 -14.71 4.83 5.56
N GLU A 172 -14.63 6.13 5.32
CA GLU A 172 -15.81 7.02 5.20
C GLU A 172 -16.72 6.58 4.06
N ALA A 173 -16.16 6.25 2.89
CA ALA A 173 -16.96 5.74 1.77
C ALA A 173 -17.69 4.43 2.13
N MET A 174 -17.05 3.54 2.88
CA MET A 174 -17.70 2.31 3.36
C MET A 174 -18.81 2.59 4.36
N GLN A 175 -18.63 3.56 5.26
CA GLN A 175 -19.69 3.98 6.20
C GLN A 175 -20.90 4.56 5.49
N ARG A 176 -20.72 5.15 4.30
CA ARG A 176 -21.81 5.62 3.44
C ARG A 176 -22.48 4.51 2.63
N GLY A 177 -22.06 3.26 2.82
CA GLY A 177 -22.63 2.07 2.21
C GLY A 177 -22.04 1.66 0.86
N TYR A 178 -20.89 2.24 0.47
CA TYR A 178 -20.22 1.81 -0.76
C TYR A 178 -19.48 0.49 -0.54
N ASP A 179 -19.57 -0.40 -1.54
CA ASP A 179 -18.83 -1.65 -1.56
C ASP A 179 -17.34 -1.42 -1.86
N THR A 180 -16.50 -2.35 -1.40
CA THR A 180 -15.05 -2.33 -1.64
C THR A 180 -14.71 -2.20 -3.13
N PHE A 181 -15.40 -2.92 -4.01
CA PHE A 181 -15.14 -2.85 -5.47
C PHE A 181 -15.47 -1.49 -6.05
N THR A 182 -16.54 -0.84 -5.58
CA THR A 182 -16.89 0.55 -5.99
C THR A 182 -15.78 1.52 -5.60
N ILE A 183 -15.28 1.42 -4.36
CA ILE A 183 -14.22 2.30 -3.85
C ILE A 183 -12.95 2.09 -4.67
N LEU A 184 -12.52 0.84 -4.87
CA LEU A 184 -11.33 0.53 -5.66
C LEU A 184 -11.45 1.04 -7.09
N PHE A 185 -12.57 0.73 -7.75
CA PHE A 185 -12.78 1.08 -9.15
C PHE A 185 -12.67 2.59 -9.36
N TYR A 186 -13.41 3.39 -8.60
CA TYR A 186 -13.41 4.85 -8.78
C TYR A 186 -12.12 5.51 -8.32
N SER A 187 -11.46 4.99 -7.27
CA SER A 187 -10.15 5.49 -6.84
C SER A 187 -9.07 5.23 -7.90
N ILE A 188 -9.03 4.01 -8.45
CA ILE A 188 -8.06 3.64 -9.50
C ILE A 188 -8.40 4.35 -10.81
N LEU A 189 -9.69 4.48 -11.16
CA LEU A 189 -10.12 5.23 -12.34
C LEU A 189 -9.66 6.71 -12.26
N THR A 190 -9.83 7.35 -11.11
CA THR A 190 -9.35 8.71 -10.89
C THR A 190 -7.83 8.79 -11.07
N ALA A 191 -7.09 7.84 -10.49
CA ALA A 191 -5.64 7.79 -10.64
C ALA A 191 -5.23 7.59 -12.11
N VAL A 192 -5.90 6.73 -12.84
CA VAL A 192 -5.65 6.51 -14.28
C VAL A 192 -5.88 7.79 -15.08
N ILE A 193 -7.00 8.49 -14.86
CA ILE A 193 -7.29 9.74 -15.56
C ILE A 193 -6.18 10.78 -15.33
N ILE A 194 -5.64 10.88 -14.13
CA ILE A 194 -4.55 11.81 -13.80
C ILE A 194 -3.23 11.36 -14.42
N LEU A 195 -2.95 10.04 -14.43
CA LEU A 195 -1.66 9.48 -14.89
C LEU A 195 -1.59 9.28 -16.41
N ILE A 196 -2.71 9.15 -17.13
CA ILE A 196 -2.75 8.95 -18.60
C ILE A 196 -1.76 9.84 -19.37
N PRO A 197 -1.69 11.17 -19.10
CA PRO A 197 -0.79 12.05 -19.83
C PRO A 197 0.70 11.88 -19.46
N LEU A 198 1.01 11.20 -18.35
CA LEU A 198 2.37 11.00 -17.85
C LEU A 198 2.96 9.64 -18.26
N VAL A 199 2.12 8.74 -18.79
CA VAL A 199 2.54 7.39 -19.21
C VAL A 199 3.18 7.44 -20.60
N GLU A 200 4.37 6.87 -20.75
CA GLU A 200 5.02 6.66 -22.03
C GLU A 200 4.44 5.45 -22.77
N TRP A 201 3.27 5.64 -23.39
CA TRP A 201 2.51 4.56 -24.02
C TRP A 201 3.28 3.83 -25.14
N ASN A 202 4.26 4.48 -25.77
CA ASN A 202 5.13 3.84 -26.76
C ASN A 202 6.00 2.76 -26.12
N VAL A 203 6.67 3.07 -24.99
CA VAL A 203 7.50 2.10 -24.24
C VAL A 203 6.66 0.95 -23.72
N PHE A 204 5.45 1.24 -23.21
CA PHE A 204 4.51 0.20 -22.79
C PHE A 204 4.08 -0.71 -23.93
N ARG A 205 3.75 -0.15 -25.09
CA ARG A 205 3.40 -0.92 -26.30
C ARG A 205 4.58 -1.79 -26.76
N ASP A 206 5.78 -1.23 -26.81
CA ASP A 206 6.97 -1.95 -27.23
C ASP A 206 7.28 -3.14 -26.30
N PHE A 207 7.10 -2.95 -24.98
CA PHE A 207 7.15 -4.06 -24.02
C PHE A 207 6.18 -5.18 -24.37
N LEU A 208 4.92 -4.83 -24.65
CA LEU A 208 3.92 -5.85 -25.02
C LEU A 208 4.26 -6.55 -26.33
N GLN A 209 4.87 -5.87 -27.31
CA GLN A 209 5.20 -6.43 -28.62
C GLN A 209 6.36 -7.44 -28.59
N VAL A 210 7.30 -7.31 -27.63
CA VAL A 210 8.45 -8.25 -27.51
C VAL A 210 7.98 -9.69 -27.24
N ALA A 211 6.99 -9.88 -26.41
CA ALA A 211 6.42 -11.19 -26.11
C ALA A 211 4.92 -11.03 -25.75
N PRO A 212 4.02 -10.90 -26.73
CA PRO A 212 2.66 -10.40 -26.50
C PRO A 212 1.89 -11.16 -25.42
N VAL A 213 1.88 -12.49 -25.47
CA VAL A 213 1.16 -13.32 -24.50
C VAL A 213 1.81 -13.25 -23.12
N LYS A 214 3.13 -13.44 -23.06
CA LYS A 214 3.89 -13.47 -21.80
C LYS A 214 3.82 -12.12 -21.08
N ASN A 215 4.05 -11.02 -21.83
CA ASN A 215 4.11 -9.68 -21.25
C ASN A 215 2.73 -9.14 -20.91
N SER A 216 1.67 -9.49 -21.67
CA SER A 216 0.30 -9.20 -21.27
C SER A 216 -0.11 -9.93 -19.99
N LEU A 217 0.23 -11.22 -19.88
CA LEU A 217 -0.04 -11.99 -18.66
C LEU A 217 0.74 -11.43 -17.46
N PHE A 218 1.99 -11.01 -17.67
CA PHE A 218 2.81 -10.34 -16.65
C PHE A 218 2.16 -9.03 -16.15
N MET A 219 1.62 -8.19 -17.07
CA MET A 219 0.93 -6.95 -16.70
C MET A 219 -0.40 -7.22 -15.97
N ILE A 220 -1.14 -8.25 -16.36
CA ILE A 220 -2.34 -8.69 -15.63
C ILE A 220 -1.96 -9.12 -14.21
N LEU A 221 -0.91 -9.93 -14.06
CA LEU A 221 -0.42 -10.38 -12.76
C LEU A 221 0.06 -9.20 -11.91
N HIS A 222 0.79 -8.26 -12.51
CA HIS A 222 1.23 -7.02 -11.87
C HIS A 222 0.03 -6.20 -11.35
N ALA A 223 -1.00 -6.00 -12.18
CA ALA A 223 -2.21 -5.28 -11.79
C ALA A 223 -2.98 -6.00 -10.66
N LEU A 224 -3.09 -7.32 -10.73
CA LEU A 224 -3.73 -8.13 -9.69
C LEU A 224 -2.96 -8.06 -8.37
N CYS A 225 -1.64 -8.35 -8.39
CA CYS A 225 -0.83 -8.46 -7.18
C CYS A 225 -0.53 -7.11 -6.53
N ASN A 226 -0.47 -6.02 -7.28
CA ASN A 226 -0.03 -4.74 -6.73
C ASN A 226 -1.09 -3.61 -6.76
N SER A 227 -2.22 -3.81 -7.43
CA SER A 227 -3.31 -2.83 -7.44
C SER A 227 -4.64 -3.39 -6.96
N ILE A 228 -5.06 -4.58 -7.38
CA ILE A 228 -6.40 -5.07 -7.05
C ILE A 228 -6.41 -5.78 -5.70
N LEU A 229 -5.63 -6.86 -5.56
CA LEU A 229 -5.68 -7.71 -4.36
C LEU A 229 -5.26 -6.97 -3.08
N PRO A 230 -4.13 -6.23 -3.03
CA PRO A 230 -3.72 -5.57 -1.80
C PRO A 230 -4.70 -4.48 -1.39
N TYR A 231 -5.13 -3.64 -2.31
CA TYR A 231 -6.12 -2.61 -2.00
C TYR A 231 -7.48 -3.21 -1.63
N PHE A 232 -7.89 -4.33 -2.25
CA PHE A 232 -9.10 -5.05 -1.88
C PHE A 232 -9.00 -5.57 -0.44
N PHE A 233 -7.94 -6.30 -0.10
CA PHE A 233 -7.76 -6.85 1.24
C PHE A 233 -7.64 -5.76 2.29
N TYR A 234 -6.91 -4.70 2.01
CA TYR A 234 -6.78 -3.55 2.89
C TYR A 234 -8.12 -2.86 3.12
N THR A 235 -8.80 -2.45 2.05
CA THR A 235 -10.09 -1.73 2.11
C THR A 235 -11.18 -2.59 2.74
N TRP A 236 -11.24 -3.89 2.42
CA TRP A 236 -12.16 -4.83 3.07
C TRP A 236 -11.90 -4.93 4.57
N SER A 237 -10.64 -4.90 5.00
CA SER A 237 -10.25 -5.02 6.40
C SER A 237 -10.62 -3.80 7.22
N ILE A 238 -10.45 -2.59 6.72
CA ILE A 238 -10.77 -1.34 7.43
C ILE A 238 -12.27 -1.19 7.71
N ASN A 239 -13.12 -1.93 7.03
CA ASN A 239 -14.55 -1.99 7.34
C ASN A 239 -14.88 -2.86 8.55
N ARG A 240 -14.00 -3.78 8.91
CA ARG A 240 -14.24 -4.83 9.91
C ARG A 240 -13.33 -4.76 11.12
N ILE A 241 -12.20 -4.06 10.97
CA ILE A 241 -11.18 -3.87 12.00
C ILE A 241 -10.89 -2.37 12.07
N GLU A 242 -10.46 -1.89 13.23
CA GLU A 242 -10.01 -0.50 13.38
C GLU A 242 -8.93 -0.13 12.37
N VAL A 243 -9.09 1.01 11.70
CA VAL A 243 -8.21 1.45 10.61
C VAL A 243 -6.75 1.51 11.05
N GLY A 244 -6.51 2.02 12.27
CA GLY A 244 -5.17 2.06 12.84
C GLY A 244 -4.53 0.68 12.99
N LYS A 245 -5.28 -0.36 13.43
CA LYS A 245 -4.76 -1.74 13.53
C LYS A 245 -4.43 -2.32 12.15
N VAL A 246 -5.31 -2.12 11.17
CA VAL A 246 -5.10 -2.59 9.79
C VAL A 246 -3.84 -1.98 9.21
N SER A 247 -3.65 -0.67 9.36
CA SER A 247 -2.49 0.05 8.85
C SER A 247 -1.17 -0.46 9.47
N ILE A 248 -1.12 -0.66 10.79
CA ILE A 248 0.07 -1.19 11.46
C ILE A 248 0.42 -2.59 10.92
N ILE A 249 -0.57 -3.47 10.78
CA ILE A 249 -0.36 -4.85 10.30
C ILE A 249 0.19 -4.83 8.87
N THR A 250 -0.42 -4.03 8.00
CA THR A 250 -0.03 -3.97 6.59
C THR A 250 1.35 -3.35 6.42
N ALA A 251 1.60 -2.18 7.02
CA ALA A 251 2.87 -1.49 6.91
C ALA A 251 4.05 -2.25 7.55
N GLY A 252 3.79 -3.02 8.60
CA GLY A 252 4.82 -3.90 9.19
C GLY A 252 5.06 -5.17 8.37
N GLY A 253 4.04 -5.70 7.68
CA GLY A 253 4.16 -6.91 6.86
C GLY A 253 4.88 -6.68 5.53
N GLU A 254 4.73 -5.51 4.94
CA GLU A 254 5.25 -5.17 3.62
C GLU A 254 6.79 -5.28 3.50
N PRO A 255 7.62 -4.66 4.36
CA PRO A 255 9.07 -4.78 4.25
C PRO A 255 9.57 -6.21 4.50
N SER A 256 8.92 -6.95 5.41
CA SER A 256 9.26 -8.34 5.69
C SER A 256 9.01 -9.22 4.47
N ALA A 257 7.88 -9.03 3.79
CA ALA A 257 7.56 -9.72 2.56
C ALA A 257 8.50 -9.32 1.41
N ALA A 258 8.81 -8.03 1.26
CA ALA A 258 9.76 -7.54 0.25
C ALA A 258 11.15 -8.18 0.41
N MET A 259 11.65 -8.29 1.63
CA MET A 259 12.91 -8.97 1.95
C MET A 259 12.87 -10.45 1.56
N MET A 260 11.79 -11.16 1.86
CA MET A 260 11.63 -12.57 1.47
C MET A 260 11.57 -12.75 -0.05
N PHE A 261 10.88 -11.85 -0.76
CA PHE A 261 10.85 -11.88 -2.22
C PHE A 261 12.20 -11.53 -2.84
N GLY A 262 12.95 -10.59 -2.25
CA GLY A 262 14.34 -10.29 -2.64
C GLY A 262 15.23 -11.53 -2.57
N LEU A 263 15.13 -12.30 -1.49
CA LEU A 263 15.86 -13.55 -1.33
C LEU A 263 15.43 -14.59 -2.38
N ILE A 264 14.13 -14.81 -2.56
CA ILE A 264 13.61 -15.89 -3.42
C ILE A 264 13.85 -15.61 -4.90
N PHE A 265 13.59 -14.38 -5.37
CA PHE A 265 13.61 -14.04 -6.80
C PHE A 265 14.94 -13.48 -7.28
N PHE A 266 15.72 -12.85 -6.39
CA PHE A 266 16.94 -12.15 -6.75
C PHE A 266 18.20 -12.70 -6.04
N GLY A 267 18.04 -13.68 -5.12
CA GLY A 267 19.15 -14.23 -4.35
C GLY A 267 19.78 -13.24 -3.38
N GLU A 268 19.04 -12.21 -2.97
CA GLU A 268 19.51 -11.18 -2.04
C GLU A 268 19.46 -11.72 -0.60
N TRP A 269 20.61 -12.13 -0.08
CA TRP A 269 20.69 -12.61 1.30
C TRP A 269 20.52 -11.48 2.31
N PRO A 270 19.51 -11.53 3.19
CA PRO A 270 19.33 -10.52 4.20
C PRO A 270 20.49 -10.54 5.21
N SER A 271 20.88 -9.36 5.67
CA SER A 271 21.83 -9.27 6.79
C SER A 271 21.19 -9.81 8.08
N LEU A 272 22.03 -10.18 9.05
CA LEU A 272 21.53 -10.58 10.37
C LEU A 272 20.67 -9.49 11.03
N LEU A 273 20.99 -8.22 10.78
CA LEU A 273 20.23 -7.08 11.27
C LEU A 273 18.84 -7.01 10.60
N SER A 274 18.79 -7.20 9.27
CA SER A 274 17.53 -7.24 8.53
C SER A 274 16.64 -8.41 8.96
N PHE A 275 17.24 -9.57 9.20
CA PHE A 275 16.51 -10.73 9.73
C PHE A 275 15.98 -10.46 11.15
N GLY A 276 16.78 -9.86 12.03
CA GLY A 276 16.35 -9.42 13.36
C GLY A 276 15.19 -8.43 13.30
N GLY A 277 15.24 -7.49 12.35
CA GLY A 277 14.15 -6.53 12.08
C GLY A 277 12.84 -7.20 11.67
N MET A 278 12.91 -8.22 10.80
CA MET A 278 11.74 -9.01 10.40
C MET A 278 11.12 -9.71 11.63
N VAL A 279 11.94 -10.37 12.45
CA VAL A 279 11.45 -11.04 13.66
C VAL A 279 10.80 -10.04 14.61
N LEU A 280 11.41 -8.86 14.82
CA LEU A 280 10.86 -7.80 15.66
C LEU A 280 9.51 -7.31 15.13
N THR A 281 9.38 -7.11 13.82
CA THR A 281 8.12 -6.71 13.18
C THR A 281 7.04 -7.77 13.36
N ILE A 282 7.33 -9.04 13.07
CA ILE A 282 6.38 -10.16 13.25
C ILE A 282 5.95 -10.27 14.72
N PHE A 283 6.86 -10.07 15.67
CA PHE A 283 6.55 -10.06 17.10
C PHE A 283 5.59 -8.92 17.46
N ALA A 284 5.86 -7.69 16.99
CA ALA A 284 4.98 -6.53 17.19
C ALA A 284 3.56 -6.78 16.65
N LEU A 285 3.46 -7.33 15.42
CA LEU A 285 2.18 -7.66 14.80
C LEU A 285 1.44 -8.77 15.55
N SER A 286 2.15 -9.76 16.06
CA SER A 286 1.59 -10.84 16.87
C SER A 286 0.96 -10.31 18.16
N ILE A 287 1.65 -9.39 18.84
CA ILE A 287 1.10 -8.70 20.02
C ILE A 287 -0.15 -7.89 19.65
N LEU A 288 -0.10 -7.14 18.55
CA LEU A 288 -1.22 -6.31 18.12
C LEU A 288 -2.49 -7.13 17.84
N CYS A 289 -2.33 -8.29 17.19
CA CYS A 289 -3.42 -9.21 16.85
C CYS A 289 -3.93 -10.03 18.04
N ALA A 290 -3.16 -10.10 19.13
CA ALA A 290 -3.59 -10.80 20.32
C ALA A 290 -4.86 -10.16 20.93
N PRO A 291 -5.86 -10.95 21.36
CA PRO A 291 -7.07 -10.42 21.97
C PRO A 291 -6.69 -9.55 23.19
N GLU A 292 -7.30 -8.40 23.29
CA GLU A 292 -7.20 -7.61 24.53
C GLU A 292 -7.88 -8.42 25.65
N LYS A 293 -7.12 -8.73 26.72
CA LYS A 293 -7.73 -9.22 27.95
C LYS A 293 -8.73 -8.13 28.36
N LYS A 294 -10.02 -8.47 28.39
CA LYS A 294 -11.01 -7.64 29.07
C LYS A 294 -10.40 -7.40 30.46
N ALA A 295 -10.20 -6.14 30.83
CA ALA A 295 -10.01 -5.79 32.21
C ALA A 295 -11.22 -6.43 32.92
N LEU A 296 -10.98 -7.43 33.73
CA LEU A 296 -11.95 -7.93 34.67
C LEU A 296 -12.32 -6.70 35.47
N ASP A 297 -13.59 -6.32 35.33
CA ASP A 297 -14.20 -5.21 36.07
C ASP A 297 -13.82 -5.38 37.54
N ALA A 298 -13.00 -4.43 38.03
CA ALA A 298 -12.79 -4.18 39.44
C ALA A 298 -13.70 -3.02 39.87
#